data_4452c5fbb7525574b99a0de4d3762e59
#
_entry.id   4452c5fbb7525574b99a0de4d3762e59
#
_cell.length_a   1.000
_cell.length_b   1.000
_cell.length_c   1.000
_cell.angle_alpha   90.00
_cell.angle_beta   90.00
_cell.angle_gamma   90.00
#
_symmetry.space_group_name_H-M   'P 1'
#
loop_
_entity.id
_entity.type
_entity.pdbx_description
1 polymer ?
#
loop_
_entity_poly.entity_id
_entity_poly.type
_entity_poly.pdbx_seq_one_letter_code
_entity_poly.pdbx_strand_id
1 'polypeptide(L)'
;MAKIIMHIDLNAIYATAEQIKDPSLEGKPLIIAGSSRRGIVSTASYEARKYGIRSAMPTYMARKLCPDVVIRGVDFELYQKLSSEFFSYIRKYTEIIEIASIDECYADMTECMKNISDPETFLNELEVSTKALPLRYITCD
;
A
#
# COMPACT_ATOMS: atom_id res chain seq x y z
N MET A 1 12.78 26.20 -13.49
CA MET A 1 12.04 24.98 -13.84
C MET A 1 11.28 24.49 -12.62
N ALA A 2 10.02 24.18 -12.78
CA ALA A 2 9.20 23.65 -11.68
C ALA A 2 9.71 22.29 -11.24
N LYS A 3 9.69 22.03 -9.94
CA LYS A 3 10.01 20.71 -9.39
C LYS A 3 8.82 19.78 -9.59
N ILE A 4 9.11 18.53 -9.89
CA ILE A 4 8.12 17.47 -9.98
C ILE A 4 8.29 16.57 -8.76
N ILE A 5 7.38 16.70 -7.80
CA ILE A 5 7.36 15.88 -6.60
C ILE A 5 6.24 14.86 -6.71
N MET A 6 6.61 13.60 -6.61
CA MET A 6 5.65 12.51 -6.63
C MET A 6 5.39 12.02 -5.21
N HIS A 7 4.13 12.01 -4.81
CA HIS A 7 3.70 11.34 -3.59
C HIS A 7 3.30 9.91 -3.94
N ILE A 8 3.98 8.96 -3.35
CA ILE A 8 3.77 7.54 -3.62
C ILE A 8 3.30 6.86 -2.34
N ASP A 9 2.17 6.19 -2.44
CA ASP A 9 1.53 5.48 -1.33
C ASP A 9 1.15 4.07 -1.77
N LEU A 10 1.58 3.07 -1.01
CA LEU A 10 1.23 1.68 -1.26
C LEU A 10 -0.21 1.40 -0.82
N ASN A 11 -0.99 0.82 -1.72
CA ASN A 11 -2.38 0.47 -1.43
C ASN A 11 -2.48 -0.65 -0.41
N ALA A 12 -3.07 -0.35 0.76
CA ALA A 12 -3.40 -1.34 1.77
C ALA A 12 -2.26 -2.36 1.98
N ILE A 13 -1.03 -1.86 2.20
CA ILE A 13 0.20 -2.66 2.21
C ILE A 13 0.08 -3.92 3.09
N TYR A 14 -0.55 -3.82 4.24
CA TYR A 14 -0.65 -4.95 5.16
C TYR A 14 -1.53 -6.06 4.60
N ALA A 15 -2.69 -5.71 4.06
CA ALA A 15 -3.58 -6.67 3.42
C ALA A 15 -2.94 -7.25 2.15
N THR A 16 -2.29 -6.40 1.35
CA THR A 16 -1.57 -6.83 0.15
C THR A 16 -0.42 -7.78 0.49
N ALA A 17 0.34 -7.49 1.54
CA ALA A 17 1.42 -8.34 2.02
C ALA A 17 0.93 -9.74 2.40
N GLU A 18 -0.19 -9.82 3.10
CA GLU A 18 -0.80 -11.11 3.45
C GLU A 18 -1.30 -11.86 2.22
N GLN A 19 -1.82 -11.18 1.22
CA GLN A 19 -2.23 -11.78 -0.05
C GLN A 19 -1.04 -12.30 -0.86
N ILE A 20 0.11 -11.63 -0.80
CA ILE A 20 1.35 -12.11 -1.43
C ILE A 20 1.84 -13.37 -0.72
N LYS A 21 1.79 -13.40 0.59
CA LYS A 21 2.18 -14.53 1.43
C LYS A 21 1.24 -15.73 1.23
N ASP A 22 -0.04 -15.46 1.12
CA ASP A 22 -1.10 -16.47 0.90
C ASP A 22 -2.03 -16.02 -0.24
N PRO A 23 -1.73 -16.45 -1.49
CA PRO A 23 -2.54 -16.04 -2.65
C PRO A 23 -4.01 -16.45 -2.59
N SER A 24 -4.38 -17.42 -1.73
CA SER A 24 -5.77 -17.82 -1.55
C SER A 24 -6.64 -16.73 -0.95
N LEU A 25 -6.02 -15.70 -0.34
CA LEU A 25 -6.71 -14.55 0.25
C LEU A 25 -7.09 -13.49 -0.78
N GLU A 26 -6.56 -13.58 -1.98
CA GLU A 26 -6.86 -12.62 -3.04
C GLU A 26 -8.36 -12.63 -3.38
N GLY A 27 -8.96 -11.45 -3.46
CA GLY A 27 -10.39 -11.28 -3.74
C GLY A 27 -11.30 -11.52 -2.54
N LYS A 28 -10.78 -11.91 -1.40
CA LYS A 28 -11.55 -12.14 -0.18
C LYS A 28 -11.56 -10.92 0.74
N PRO A 29 -12.65 -10.68 1.49
CA PRO A 29 -12.63 -9.69 2.56
C PRO A 29 -11.61 -10.09 3.62
N LEU A 30 -10.58 -9.25 3.81
CA LEU A 30 -9.47 -9.50 4.71
C LEU A 30 -9.27 -8.29 5.61
N ILE A 31 -9.06 -8.54 6.89
CA ILE A 31 -8.61 -7.52 7.84
C ILE A 31 -7.36 -7.96 8.56
N ILE A 32 -6.52 -6.99 8.84
CA ILE A 32 -5.36 -7.17 9.72
C ILE A 32 -5.75 -6.58 11.07
N ALA A 33 -5.75 -7.40 12.09
CA ALA A 33 -6.24 -7.02 13.41
C ALA A 33 -5.56 -7.81 14.52
N GLY A 34 -5.57 -7.26 15.73
CA GLY A 34 -5.15 -7.98 16.92
C GLY A 34 -6.07 -9.18 17.21
N SER A 35 -5.50 -10.24 17.75
CA SER A 35 -6.20 -11.50 18.05
C SER A 35 -7.08 -11.46 19.30
N SER A 36 -6.99 -10.40 20.10
CA SER A 36 -7.75 -10.29 21.34
C SER A 36 -9.21 -9.91 21.10
N ARG A 37 -10.07 -10.18 22.11
CA ARG A 37 -11.47 -9.72 22.09
C ARG A 37 -11.61 -8.19 21.95
N ARG A 38 -10.57 -7.45 22.36
CA ARG A 38 -10.49 -5.99 22.25
C ARG A 38 -9.70 -5.55 21.03
N GLY A 39 -9.45 -6.48 20.10
CA GLY A 39 -8.72 -6.19 18.86
C GLY A 39 -9.38 -5.12 18.03
N ILE A 40 -8.54 -4.32 17.39
CA ILE A 40 -8.95 -3.24 16.50
C ILE A 40 -8.42 -3.55 15.11
N VAL A 41 -9.20 -3.22 14.09
CA VAL A 41 -8.77 -3.32 12.69
C VAL A 41 -7.64 -2.33 12.44
N SER A 42 -6.47 -2.84 12.08
CA SER A 42 -5.34 -2.02 11.66
C SER A 42 -5.53 -1.55 10.22
N THR A 43 -5.92 -2.46 9.36
CA THR A 43 -6.25 -2.16 7.96
C THR A 43 -7.23 -3.18 7.41
N ALA A 44 -7.91 -2.82 6.34
CA ALA A 44 -8.88 -3.66 5.66
C ALA A 44 -8.60 -3.70 4.16
N SER A 45 -8.78 -4.87 3.53
CA SER A 45 -8.74 -5.00 2.08
C SER A 45 -9.87 -4.20 1.43
N TYR A 46 -9.76 -3.95 0.13
CA TYR A 46 -10.83 -3.26 -0.61
C TYR A 46 -12.14 -4.03 -0.55
N GLU A 47 -12.10 -5.35 -0.61
CA GLU A 47 -13.27 -6.22 -0.49
C GLU A 47 -13.94 -6.05 0.89
N ALA A 48 -13.15 -5.97 1.96
CA ALA A 48 -13.68 -5.74 3.31
C ALA A 48 -14.26 -4.32 3.45
N ARG A 49 -13.64 -3.34 2.84
CA ARG A 49 -14.14 -1.94 2.87
C ARG A 49 -15.52 -1.78 2.23
N LYS A 50 -15.87 -2.63 1.26
CA LYS A 50 -17.20 -2.64 0.64
C LYS A 50 -18.31 -2.99 1.64
N TYR A 51 -17.98 -3.70 2.71
CA TYR A 51 -18.90 -4.00 3.81
C TYR A 51 -18.96 -2.91 4.88
N GLY A 52 -18.24 -1.81 4.69
CA GLY A 52 -18.17 -0.71 5.65
C GLY A 52 -17.09 -0.88 6.72
N ILE A 53 -16.21 -1.87 6.58
CA ILE A 53 -15.12 -2.11 7.52
C ILE A 53 -14.02 -1.05 7.31
N ARG A 54 -13.54 -0.46 8.41
CA ARG A 54 -12.53 0.61 8.42
C ARG A 54 -11.45 0.37 9.47
N SER A 55 -10.30 1.00 9.28
CA SER A 55 -9.27 1.10 10.33
C SER A 55 -9.84 1.69 11.61
N ALA A 56 -9.30 1.27 12.73
CA ALA A 56 -9.73 1.62 14.10
C ALA A 56 -11.07 1.04 14.53
N MET A 57 -11.80 0.36 13.66
CA MET A 57 -13.04 -0.32 14.01
C MET A 57 -12.74 -1.51 14.92
N PRO A 58 -13.55 -1.76 15.97
CA PRO A 58 -13.44 -2.99 16.74
C PRO A 58 -13.63 -4.23 15.86
N THR A 59 -12.83 -5.26 16.07
CA THR A 59 -12.88 -6.48 15.28
C THR A 59 -14.26 -7.16 15.34
N TYR A 60 -14.94 -7.11 16.50
CA TYR A 60 -16.28 -7.68 16.62
C TYR A 60 -17.30 -7.01 15.69
N MET A 61 -17.17 -5.69 15.47
CA MET A 61 -18.02 -4.98 14.52
C MET A 61 -17.74 -5.39 13.09
N ALA A 62 -16.46 -5.56 12.74
CA ALA A 62 -16.09 -6.06 11.42
C ALA A 62 -16.70 -7.42 11.13
N ARG A 63 -16.70 -8.33 12.10
CA ARG A 63 -17.35 -9.64 11.97
C ARG A 63 -18.86 -9.57 11.81
N LYS A 64 -19.50 -8.57 12.43
CA LYS A 64 -20.94 -8.35 12.24
C LYS A 64 -21.26 -7.85 10.83
N LEU A 65 -20.42 -6.96 10.30
CA LEU A 65 -20.59 -6.41 8.95
C LEU A 65 -20.28 -7.43 7.88
N CYS A 66 -19.30 -8.29 8.09
CA CYS A 66 -18.90 -9.34 7.17
C CYS A 66 -18.58 -10.62 7.97
N PRO A 67 -19.54 -11.55 8.14
CA PRO A 67 -19.31 -12.79 8.88
C PRO A 67 -18.19 -13.66 8.31
N ASP A 68 -17.95 -13.58 6.99
CA ASP A 68 -16.92 -14.36 6.30
C ASP A 68 -15.56 -13.65 6.24
N VAL A 69 -15.41 -12.54 6.93
CA VAL A 69 -14.15 -11.79 6.91
C VAL A 69 -12.98 -12.64 7.43
N VAL A 70 -11.91 -12.67 6.65
CA VAL A 70 -10.68 -13.34 7.06
C VAL A 70 -9.88 -12.38 7.95
N ILE A 71 -9.39 -12.90 9.08
CA ILE A 71 -8.61 -12.11 10.04
C ILE A 71 -7.21 -12.67 10.10
N ARG A 72 -6.22 -11.78 9.94
CA ARG A 72 -4.80 -12.10 10.11
C ARG A 72 -4.17 -11.13 11.09
N GLY A 73 -3.20 -11.63 11.85
CA GLY A 73 -2.39 -10.81 12.74
C GLY A 73 -1.39 -9.97 11.97
N VAL A 74 -0.82 -9.00 12.68
CA VAL A 74 0.20 -8.09 12.12
C VAL A 74 1.53 -8.84 11.98
N ASP A 75 2.12 -8.79 10.79
CA ASP A 75 3.46 -9.33 10.48
C ASP A 75 4.39 -8.17 10.09
N PHE A 76 4.92 -7.47 11.08
CA PHE A 76 5.76 -6.30 10.86
C PHE A 76 7.06 -6.61 10.11
N GLU A 77 7.63 -7.79 10.32
CA GLU A 77 8.86 -8.20 9.63
C GLU A 77 8.62 -8.27 8.12
N LEU A 78 7.52 -8.90 7.69
CA LEU A 78 7.13 -8.97 6.30
C LEU A 78 6.85 -7.58 5.73
N TYR A 79 6.13 -6.73 6.46
CA TYR A 79 5.77 -5.39 5.99
C TYR A 79 6.99 -4.49 5.84
N GLN A 80 7.95 -4.57 6.76
CA GLN A 80 9.20 -3.83 6.67
C GLN A 80 10.05 -4.29 5.49
N LYS A 81 10.10 -5.59 5.22
CA LYS A 81 10.79 -6.14 4.06
C LYS A 81 10.21 -5.60 2.76
N LEU A 82 8.90 -5.64 2.60
CA LEU A 82 8.22 -5.12 1.42
C LEU A 82 8.39 -3.62 1.27
N SER A 83 8.33 -2.89 2.38
CA SER A 83 8.61 -1.45 2.41
C SER A 83 10.03 -1.13 1.93
N SER A 84 11.03 -1.86 2.41
CA SER A 84 12.41 -1.67 1.98
C SER A 84 12.60 -1.97 0.50
N GLU A 85 11.99 -3.01 -0.01
CA GLU A 85 12.03 -3.35 -1.44
C GLU A 85 11.37 -2.26 -2.28
N PHE A 86 10.26 -1.72 -1.82
CA PHE A 86 9.57 -0.63 -2.46
C PHE A 86 10.42 0.64 -2.54
N PHE A 87 11.00 1.09 -1.43
CA PHE A 87 11.85 2.28 -1.43
C PHE A 87 13.13 2.07 -2.25
N SER A 88 13.71 0.87 -2.22
CA SER A 88 14.85 0.52 -3.07
C SER A 88 14.49 0.60 -4.55
N TYR A 89 13.30 0.19 -4.92
CA TYR A 89 12.79 0.30 -6.28
C TYR A 89 12.66 1.78 -6.71
N ILE A 90 12.09 2.63 -5.86
CA ILE A 90 11.95 4.06 -6.15
C ILE A 90 13.32 4.74 -6.27
N ARG A 91 14.31 4.33 -5.47
CA ARG A 91 15.68 4.85 -5.54
C ARG A 91 16.41 4.56 -6.85
N LYS A 92 15.91 3.65 -7.67
CA LYS A 92 16.41 3.46 -9.04
C LYS A 92 16.09 4.63 -9.95
N TYR A 93 15.06 5.40 -9.62
CA TYR A 93 14.62 6.56 -10.41
C TYR A 93 15.12 7.87 -9.83
N THR A 94 15.26 7.98 -8.52
CA THR A 94 15.74 9.18 -7.84
C THR A 94 16.32 8.84 -6.46
N GLU A 95 17.38 9.53 -6.09
CA GLU A 95 17.97 9.44 -4.76
C GLU A 95 17.32 10.41 -3.76
N ILE A 96 16.55 11.37 -4.27
CA ILE A 96 15.91 12.41 -3.45
C ILE A 96 14.53 11.92 -3.02
N ILE A 97 14.49 11.22 -1.89
CA ILE A 97 13.29 10.62 -1.32
C ILE A 97 13.15 11.07 0.13
N GLU A 98 11.94 11.50 0.48
CA GLU A 98 11.53 11.71 1.87
C GLU A 98 10.51 10.64 2.26
N ILE A 99 10.89 9.77 3.19
CA ILE A 99 10.04 8.69 3.68
C ILE A 99 9.12 9.26 4.75
N ALA A 100 7.81 9.21 4.52
CA ALA A 100 6.80 9.69 5.45
C ALA A 100 6.34 8.57 6.40
N SER A 101 6.21 7.35 5.89
CA SER A 101 5.78 6.17 6.66
C SER A 101 6.27 4.89 5.99
N ILE A 102 5.89 3.75 6.54
CA ILE A 102 6.26 2.43 6.00
C ILE A 102 5.78 2.20 4.55
N ASP A 103 4.72 2.88 4.16
CA ASP A 103 4.04 2.70 2.87
C ASP A 103 3.97 3.97 2.02
N GLU A 104 4.66 5.02 2.43
CA GLU A 104 4.46 6.35 1.85
C GLU A 104 5.78 7.11 1.76
N CYS A 105 6.03 7.72 0.61
CA CYS A 105 7.16 8.62 0.42
C CYS A 105 6.86 9.73 -0.57
N TYR A 106 7.68 10.79 -0.48
CA TYR A 106 7.75 11.83 -1.49
C TYR A 106 9.05 11.67 -2.26
N ALA A 107 8.98 11.65 -3.57
CA ALA A 107 10.14 11.49 -4.44
C ALA A 107 10.26 12.68 -5.40
N ASP A 108 11.44 13.27 -5.45
CA ASP A 108 11.73 14.32 -6.44
C ASP A 108 12.07 13.67 -7.77
N MET A 109 11.14 13.70 -8.71
CA MET A 109 11.25 13.09 -10.02
C MET A 109 11.66 14.09 -11.11
N THR A 110 12.06 15.29 -10.74
CA THR A 110 12.39 16.37 -11.69
C THR A 110 13.43 15.94 -12.72
N GLU A 111 14.55 15.39 -12.28
CA GLU A 111 15.62 14.95 -13.19
C GLU A 111 15.21 13.69 -13.99
N CYS A 112 14.58 12.73 -13.35
CA CYS A 112 14.12 11.49 -13.98
C CYS A 112 13.12 11.77 -15.12
N MET A 113 12.23 12.73 -14.94
CA MET A 113 11.15 13.04 -15.88
C MET A 113 11.53 14.13 -16.90
N LYS A 114 12.73 14.67 -16.82
CA LYS A 114 13.19 15.78 -17.67
C LYS A 114 13.14 15.46 -19.16
N ASN A 115 13.40 14.21 -19.54
CA ASN A 115 13.42 13.74 -20.94
C ASN A 115 12.22 12.87 -21.29
N ILE A 116 11.21 12.83 -20.43
CA ILE A 116 10.02 12.01 -20.63
C ILE A 116 8.96 12.86 -21.30
N SER A 117 8.56 12.46 -22.51
CA SER A 117 7.56 13.18 -23.31
C SER A 117 6.13 12.94 -22.80
N ASP A 118 5.90 11.81 -22.15
CA ASP A 118 4.59 11.39 -21.63
C ASP A 118 4.71 10.91 -20.18
N PRO A 119 4.50 11.83 -19.22
CA PRO A 119 4.55 11.48 -17.79
C PRO A 119 3.53 10.41 -17.38
N GLU A 120 2.35 10.42 -17.99
CA GLU A 120 1.30 9.45 -17.65
C GLU A 120 1.70 8.02 -18.03
N THR A 121 2.25 7.82 -19.22
CA THR A 121 2.78 6.52 -19.63
C THR A 121 3.90 6.04 -18.72
N PHE A 122 4.81 6.94 -18.34
CA PHE A 122 5.90 6.61 -17.40
C PHE A 122 5.34 6.15 -16.04
N LEU A 123 4.35 6.85 -15.50
CA LEU A 123 3.72 6.50 -14.22
C LEU A 123 3.02 5.15 -14.30
N ASN A 124 2.34 4.87 -15.41
CA ASN A 124 1.69 3.59 -15.65
C ASN A 124 2.70 2.43 -15.76
N GLU A 125 3.83 2.66 -16.42
CA GLU A 125 4.92 1.67 -16.49
C GLU A 125 5.51 1.39 -15.09
N LEU A 126 5.67 2.42 -14.28
CA LEU A 126 6.13 2.30 -12.90
C LEU A 126 5.16 1.45 -12.07
N GLU A 127 3.86 1.68 -12.21
CA GLU A 127 2.82 0.90 -11.55
C GLU A 127 2.84 -0.58 -12.00
N VAL A 128 2.94 -0.82 -13.29
CA VAL A 128 3.00 -2.19 -13.86
C VAL A 128 4.25 -2.92 -13.39
N SER A 129 5.39 -2.26 -13.30
CA SER A 129 6.65 -2.86 -12.83
C SER A 129 6.60 -3.30 -11.37
N THR A 130 5.66 -2.76 -10.61
CA THR A 130 5.46 -3.05 -9.18
C THR A 130 4.21 -3.89 -8.92
N LYS A 131 3.85 -4.77 -9.85
CA LYS A 131 2.63 -5.59 -9.78
C LYS A 131 2.42 -6.33 -8.45
N ALA A 132 3.51 -6.74 -7.79
CA ALA A 132 3.44 -7.38 -6.49
C ALA A 132 3.13 -6.39 -5.35
N LEU A 133 3.27 -5.08 -5.61
CA LEU A 133 3.06 -4.00 -4.64
C LEU A 133 2.22 -2.92 -5.32
N PRO A 134 0.88 -3.01 -5.24
CA PRO A 134 0.02 -2.01 -5.88
C PRO A 134 0.32 -0.60 -5.33
N LEU A 135 0.62 0.30 -6.22
CA LEU A 135 0.99 1.68 -5.91
C LEU A 135 -0.19 2.62 -6.12
N ARG A 136 -0.34 3.56 -5.21
CA ARG A 136 -1.02 4.82 -5.48
C ARG A 136 0.02 5.91 -5.59
N TYR A 137 -0.15 6.78 -6.54
CA TYR A 137 0.69 7.95 -6.66
C TYR A 137 -0.15 9.18 -7.03
N ILE A 138 0.30 10.30 -6.56
CA ILE A 138 -0.27 11.60 -6.89
C ILE A 138 0.91 12.47 -7.28
N THR A 139 0.83 13.08 -8.45
CA THR A 139 1.81 14.08 -8.85
C THR A 139 1.38 15.42 -8.27
N CYS A 140 2.29 16.10 -7.60
CA CYS A 140 2.12 17.47 -7.14
C CYS A 140 3.13 18.37 -7.85
N ASP A 141 2.69 19.50 -8.31
CA ASP A 141 3.54 20.52 -8.92
C ASP A 141 4.25 21.36 -7.86
#